data_324f4e3fe863ad8e8a9f8b3064bf05fc
#
_entry.id   324f4e3fe863ad8e8a9f8b3064bf05fc
#
_cell.length_a   1.000
_cell.length_b   1.000
_cell.length_c   1.000
_cell.angle_alpha   90.00
_cell.angle_beta   90.00
_cell.angle_gamma   90.00
#
_symmetry.space_group_name_H-M   'P 1'
#
loop_
_entity.id
_entity.type
_entity.pdbx_description
1 polymer ?
#
loop_
_entity_poly.entity_id
_entity_poly.type
_entity_poly.pdbx_seq_one_letter_code
_entity_poly.pdbx_strand_id
1 'polypeptide(L)'
;MPERTMSAQPNERSSAFRSAPDTEPYYLPHGNEVALFERCHARNLAVMLKGPTGCGKTRFVEHMAWRLRRPLVTISCHDDLAASDLIGRFLIRHDGTVWQDGPLTRAVREGAICYLDEIVEARQDTVVVLHPLTDHRRMLPIDKTGETIEAAPGFQLVISYNPGYQRMLKDLKPSTRQRFVAIEFDFPNAQREIRIVMRESGIDEATAHTLVTLAQRLRRLRDRGLAEEPSTRLLVAAASLIASGISIKEACRVAIISPLSDDPTLVAAMNDLLDASVV
;
A
#
# COMPACT_ATOMS: atom_id res chain seq x y z
N MET A 1 10.31 -9.16 53.65
CA MET A 1 10.80 -8.88 52.31
C MET A 1 9.61 -9.08 51.34
N PRO A 2 9.04 -8.05 50.72
CA PRO A 2 7.92 -8.25 49.82
C PRO A 2 8.44 -8.60 48.41
N GLU A 3 7.86 -9.67 47.85
CA GLU A 3 8.06 -10.14 46.48
C GLU A 3 7.62 -9.07 45.49
N ARG A 4 8.52 -8.66 44.60
CA ARG A 4 8.23 -7.83 43.44
C ARG A 4 7.59 -8.72 42.36
N THR A 5 6.30 -8.60 42.21
CA THR A 5 5.59 -9.08 41.04
C THR A 5 6.04 -8.28 39.82
N MET A 6 6.89 -8.86 38.99
CA MET A 6 7.20 -8.33 37.67
C MET A 6 5.98 -8.60 36.76
N SER A 7 5.18 -7.58 36.51
CA SER A 7 4.20 -7.58 35.45
C SER A 7 4.93 -7.63 34.11
N ALA A 8 4.90 -8.77 33.46
CA ALA A 8 5.35 -8.92 32.07
C ALA A 8 4.45 -8.09 31.17
N GLN A 9 4.98 -6.98 30.64
CA GLN A 9 4.33 -6.25 29.57
C GLN A 9 4.26 -7.15 28.33
N PRO A 10 3.11 -7.22 27.61
CA PRO A 10 3.02 -7.94 26.35
C PRO A 10 3.91 -7.27 25.32
N ASN A 11 4.72 -8.06 24.67
CA ASN A 11 5.69 -7.67 23.64
C ASN A 11 4.93 -7.07 22.41
N GLU A 12 4.87 -5.75 22.34
CA GLU A 12 4.27 -4.96 21.24
C GLU A 12 5.13 -4.99 19.97
N ARG A 13 5.35 -6.15 19.40
CA ARG A 13 5.97 -6.28 18.08
C ARG A 13 5.15 -7.18 17.16
N SER A 14 3.93 -6.73 16.85
CA SER A 14 3.19 -7.12 15.63
C SER A 14 2.68 -5.83 14.99
N SER A 15 3.49 -5.21 14.16
CA SER A 15 3.36 -3.88 13.61
C SER A 15 2.27 -3.72 12.53
N ALA A 16 1.47 -4.75 12.27
CA ALA A 16 0.46 -4.73 11.23
C ALA A 16 -0.89 -4.08 11.66
N PHE A 17 -1.21 -4.11 12.96
CA PHE A 17 -2.48 -3.60 13.47
C PHE A 17 -2.32 -2.18 14.00
N ARG A 18 -3.06 -1.23 13.42
CA ARG A 18 -3.16 0.14 13.91
C ARG A 18 -4.61 0.44 14.27
N SER A 19 -4.85 1.06 15.41
CA SER A 19 -6.13 1.73 15.68
C SER A 19 -6.45 2.72 14.56
N ALA A 20 -7.71 3.12 14.41
CA ALA A 20 -8.05 4.19 13.47
C ALA A 20 -7.13 5.39 13.71
N PRO A 21 -6.56 6.01 12.67
CA PRO A 21 -5.69 7.18 12.84
C PRO A 21 -6.44 8.31 13.56
N ASP A 22 -5.83 8.92 14.58
CA ASP A 22 -6.42 10.04 15.32
C ASP A 22 -6.44 11.33 14.49
N THR A 23 -5.50 11.47 13.56
CA THR A 23 -5.40 12.62 12.66
C THR A 23 -5.69 12.20 11.24
N GLU A 24 -6.34 13.10 10.48
CA GLU A 24 -6.62 12.86 9.06
C GLU A 24 -5.35 12.70 8.25
N PRO A 25 -5.10 11.53 7.64
CA PRO A 25 -4.00 11.39 6.69
C PRO A 25 -4.24 12.27 5.47
N TYR A 26 -3.21 13.04 5.08
CA TYR A 26 -3.33 13.92 3.93
C TYR A 26 -3.53 13.11 2.65
N TYR A 27 -4.68 13.28 2.04
CA TYR A 27 -5.05 12.65 0.78
C TYR A 27 -5.85 13.63 -0.09
N LEU A 28 -5.50 13.76 -1.36
CA LEU A 28 -6.26 14.54 -2.33
C LEU A 28 -6.98 13.60 -3.29
N PRO A 29 -8.32 13.56 -3.27
CA PRO A 29 -9.09 12.71 -4.15
C PRO A 29 -8.80 12.99 -5.63
N HIS A 30 -8.68 11.92 -6.42
CA HIS A 30 -8.45 11.99 -7.87
C HIS A 30 -9.77 12.09 -8.66
N GLY A 31 -10.82 11.48 -8.12
CA GLY A 31 -12.13 11.38 -8.75
C GLY A 31 -13.20 11.00 -7.74
N ASN A 32 -13.86 9.88 -7.98
CA ASN A 32 -14.95 9.37 -7.14
C ASN A 32 -14.57 8.16 -6.26
N GLU A 33 -13.26 7.85 -6.14
CA GLU A 33 -12.75 6.68 -5.45
C GLU A 33 -13.18 6.63 -3.98
N VAL A 34 -13.26 7.79 -3.30
CA VAL A 34 -13.73 7.89 -1.91
C VAL A 34 -15.18 7.44 -1.82
N ALA A 35 -16.06 7.98 -2.65
CA ALA A 35 -17.49 7.63 -2.66
C ALA A 35 -17.72 6.16 -3.07
N LEU A 36 -16.93 5.64 -4.01
CA LEU A 36 -16.98 4.23 -4.41
C LEU A 36 -16.58 3.32 -3.26
N PHE A 37 -15.48 3.63 -2.58
CA PHE A 37 -15.03 2.85 -1.44
C PHE A 37 -16.05 2.83 -0.30
N GLU A 38 -16.64 3.99 0.05
CA GLU A 38 -17.71 4.08 1.06
C GLU A 38 -18.91 3.19 0.71
N ARG A 39 -19.30 3.19 -0.56
CA ARG A 39 -20.40 2.32 -1.04
C ARG A 39 -20.03 0.84 -1.00
N CYS A 40 -18.80 0.48 -1.35
CA CYS A 40 -18.30 -0.88 -1.24
C CYS A 40 -18.28 -1.33 0.24
N HIS A 41 -17.80 -0.47 1.14
CA HIS A 41 -17.79 -0.74 2.58
C HIS A 41 -19.20 -0.96 3.13
N ALA A 42 -20.16 -0.08 2.82
CA ALA A 42 -21.54 -0.19 3.26
C ALA A 42 -22.25 -1.47 2.75
N ARG A 43 -21.75 -2.05 1.65
CA ARG A 43 -22.28 -3.29 1.06
C ARG A 43 -21.40 -4.51 1.31
N ASN A 44 -20.37 -4.37 2.12
CA ASN A 44 -19.41 -5.43 2.43
C ASN A 44 -18.72 -6.06 1.19
N LEU A 45 -18.47 -5.26 0.16
CA LEU A 45 -17.81 -5.70 -1.06
C LEU A 45 -16.30 -5.58 -0.93
N ALA A 46 -15.56 -6.64 -1.25
CA ALA A 46 -14.09 -6.58 -1.28
C ALA A 46 -13.60 -5.65 -2.41
N VAL A 47 -12.54 -4.90 -2.14
CA VAL A 47 -12.02 -3.86 -3.05
C VAL A 47 -10.62 -4.20 -3.53
N MET A 48 -10.37 -4.01 -4.82
CA MET A 48 -9.05 -4.07 -5.43
C MET A 48 -8.65 -2.68 -5.93
N LEU A 49 -7.56 -2.13 -5.38
CA LEU A 49 -6.97 -0.86 -5.83
C LEU A 49 -5.97 -1.16 -6.94
N LYS A 50 -6.30 -0.79 -8.17
CA LYS A 50 -5.52 -1.11 -9.36
C LYS A 50 -4.82 0.14 -9.88
N GLY A 51 -3.50 0.10 -10.02
CA GLY A 51 -2.74 1.25 -10.55
C GLY A 51 -1.25 1.16 -10.29
N PRO A 52 -0.44 2.09 -10.83
CA PRO A 52 1.01 2.06 -10.76
C PRO A 52 1.54 2.17 -9.33
N THR A 53 2.80 1.81 -9.13
CA THR A 53 3.49 1.95 -7.84
C THR A 53 3.62 3.44 -7.48
N GLY A 54 3.40 3.76 -6.20
CA GLY A 54 3.59 5.13 -5.68
C GLY A 54 2.56 6.17 -6.16
N CYS A 55 1.41 5.76 -6.72
CA CYS A 55 0.29 6.67 -7.06
C CYS A 55 -0.65 7.00 -5.88
N GLY A 56 -0.33 6.53 -4.66
CA GLY A 56 -1.07 6.93 -3.45
C GLY A 56 -2.09 5.90 -2.92
N LYS A 57 -2.11 4.64 -3.41
CA LYS A 57 -3.06 3.59 -2.96
C LYS A 57 -3.03 3.38 -1.44
N THR A 58 -1.86 3.22 -0.86
CA THR A 58 -1.70 3.00 0.60
C THR A 58 -2.19 4.22 1.39
N ARG A 59 -1.85 5.43 0.94
CA ARG A 59 -2.32 6.67 1.56
C ARG A 59 -3.84 6.81 1.49
N PHE A 60 -4.44 6.38 0.38
CA PHE A 60 -5.89 6.33 0.24
C PHE A 60 -6.53 5.38 1.27
N VAL A 61 -5.98 4.18 1.47
CA VAL A 61 -6.50 3.23 2.47
C VAL A 61 -6.39 3.80 3.89
N GLU A 62 -5.27 4.44 4.22
CA GLU A 62 -5.10 5.13 5.51
C GLU A 62 -6.18 6.23 5.70
N HIS A 63 -6.41 7.05 4.67
CA HIS A 63 -7.47 8.07 4.69
C HIS A 63 -8.86 7.46 4.87
N MET A 64 -9.17 6.36 4.18
CA MET A 64 -10.46 5.69 4.31
C MET A 64 -10.64 5.03 5.68
N ALA A 65 -9.58 4.47 6.27
CA ALA A 65 -9.62 3.94 7.62
C ALA A 65 -9.95 5.04 8.66
N TRP A 66 -9.30 6.20 8.55
CA TRP A 66 -9.63 7.37 9.35
C TRP A 66 -11.08 7.83 9.14
N ARG A 67 -11.48 7.99 7.90
CA ARG A 67 -12.81 8.50 7.51
C ARG A 67 -13.95 7.60 7.97
N LEU A 68 -13.76 6.29 7.90
CA LEU A 68 -14.72 5.29 8.35
C LEU A 68 -14.58 4.94 9.83
N ARG A 69 -13.58 5.53 10.53
CA ARG A 69 -13.25 5.25 11.93
C ARG A 69 -13.08 3.75 12.18
N ARG A 70 -12.30 3.09 11.30
CA ARG A 70 -12.02 1.67 11.40
C ARG A 70 -10.53 1.44 11.65
N PRO A 71 -10.20 0.43 12.47
CA PRO A 71 -8.81 -0.01 12.58
C PRO A 71 -8.29 -0.43 11.20
N LEU A 72 -7.00 -0.26 10.98
CA LEU A 72 -6.31 -0.65 9.76
C LEU A 72 -5.27 -1.71 10.06
N VAL A 73 -5.35 -2.82 9.33
CA VAL A 73 -4.34 -3.87 9.31
C VAL A 73 -3.71 -3.86 7.92
N THR A 74 -2.43 -3.49 7.84
CA THR A 74 -1.67 -3.49 6.59
C THR A 74 -0.72 -4.68 6.58
N ILE A 75 -0.75 -5.45 5.50
CA ILE A 75 0.05 -6.64 5.27
C ILE A 75 0.79 -6.45 3.95
N SER A 76 2.11 -6.37 3.98
CA SER A 76 2.95 -6.39 2.77
C SER A 76 3.08 -7.84 2.30
N CYS A 77 2.64 -8.11 1.09
CA CYS A 77 2.73 -9.43 0.50
C CYS A 77 4.13 -9.65 -0.11
N HIS A 78 4.65 -10.86 0.04
CA HIS A 78 5.94 -11.32 -0.51
C HIS A 78 5.91 -12.84 -0.70
N ASP A 79 6.89 -13.39 -1.40
CA ASP A 79 6.95 -14.82 -1.76
C ASP A 79 6.96 -15.79 -0.56
N ASP A 80 7.51 -15.35 0.57
CA ASP A 80 7.59 -16.18 1.79
C ASP A 80 6.35 -16.08 2.68
N LEU A 81 5.38 -15.21 2.34
CA LEU A 81 4.17 -15.04 3.12
C LEU A 81 3.28 -16.30 2.99
N ALA A 82 3.17 -17.06 4.06
CA ALA A 82 2.34 -18.26 4.12
C ALA A 82 0.92 -17.93 4.63
N ALA A 83 -0.04 -18.80 4.32
CA ALA A 83 -1.40 -18.71 4.84
C ALA A 83 -1.44 -18.68 6.38
N SER A 84 -0.53 -19.41 7.04
CA SER A 84 -0.39 -19.40 8.50
C SER A 84 0.02 -18.05 9.08
N ASP A 85 0.74 -17.23 8.31
CA ASP A 85 1.15 -15.90 8.77
C ASP A 85 -0.04 -14.92 8.73
N LEU A 86 -0.98 -15.14 7.83
CA LEU A 86 -2.23 -14.40 7.76
C LEU A 86 -3.25 -14.85 8.81
N ILE A 87 -3.44 -16.19 8.94
CA ILE A 87 -4.50 -16.77 9.79
C ILE A 87 -4.05 -16.84 11.24
N GLY A 88 -2.86 -17.38 11.51
CA GLY A 88 -2.34 -17.58 12.86
C GLY A 88 -1.60 -18.90 13.00
N ARG A 89 -1.01 -19.06 14.19
CA ARG A 89 -0.16 -20.20 14.51
C ARG A 89 -0.22 -20.55 16.00
N PHE A 90 0.11 -21.77 16.32
CA PHE A 90 0.36 -22.18 17.68
C PHE A 90 1.75 -21.71 18.14
N LEU A 91 1.80 -21.12 19.31
CA LEU A 91 3.04 -20.77 19.99
C LEU A 91 3.27 -21.71 21.17
N ILE A 92 4.48 -22.21 21.29
CA ILE A 92 4.91 -22.99 22.46
C ILE A 92 5.35 -22.01 23.55
N ARG A 93 4.70 -22.09 24.71
CA ARG A 93 5.07 -21.37 25.94
C ARG A 93 5.42 -22.36 27.02
N HIS A 94 5.97 -21.88 28.18
CA HIS A 94 6.34 -22.79 29.28
C HIS A 94 5.13 -23.47 29.90
N ASP A 95 3.95 -22.92 29.73
CA ASP A 95 2.68 -23.42 30.31
C ASP A 95 1.83 -24.18 29.28
N GLY A 96 2.32 -24.39 28.07
CA GLY A 96 1.62 -25.14 27.01
C GLY A 96 1.66 -24.49 25.64
N THR A 97 0.82 -24.99 24.75
CA THR A 97 0.68 -24.49 23.39
C THR A 97 -0.54 -23.58 23.30
N VAL A 98 -0.35 -22.34 22.89
CA VAL A 98 -1.39 -21.31 22.78
C VAL A 98 -1.55 -20.90 21.33
N TRP A 99 -2.78 -20.80 20.86
CA TRP A 99 -3.09 -20.23 19.55
C TRP A 99 -2.88 -18.71 19.56
N GLN A 100 -2.24 -18.19 18.53
CA GLN A 100 -2.12 -16.75 18.26
C GLN A 100 -2.73 -16.41 16.92
N ASP A 101 -3.75 -15.56 16.92
CA ASP A 101 -4.36 -15.04 15.71
C ASP A 101 -3.35 -14.26 14.87
N GLY A 102 -3.36 -14.51 13.57
CA GLY A 102 -2.64 -13.71 12.57
C GLY A 102 -3.35 -12.39 12.28
N PRO A 103 -2.71 -11.52 11.48
CA PRO A 103 -3.25 -10.20 11.20
C PRO A 103 -4.61 -10.22 10.47
N LEU A 104 -4.82 -11.16 9.53
CA LEU A 104 -6.10 -11.33 8.85
C LEU A 104 -7.21 -11.75 9.84
N THR A 105 -6.93 -12.76 10.67
CA THR A 105 -7.91 -13.24 11.68
C THR A 105 -8.30 -12.14 12.65
N ARG A 106 -7.34 -11.37 13.12
CA ARG A 106 -7.61 -10.20 13.97
C ARG A 106 -8.47 -9.17 13.27
N ALA A 107 -8.16 -8.83 12.00
CA ALA A 107 -8.95 -7.90 11.22
C ALA A 107 -10.40 -8.37 11.06
N VAL A 108 -10.61 -9.67 10.80
CA VAL A 108 -11.93 -10.29 10.66
C VAL A 108 -12.72 -10.22 11.97
N ARG A 109 -12.10 -10.53 13.11
CA ARG A 109 -12.75 -10.48 14.45
C ARG A 109 -13.07 -9.06 14.89
N GLU A 110 -12.22 -8.10 14.59
CA GLU A 110 -12.34 -6.71 15.07
C GLU A 110 -13.11 -5.79 14.11
N GLY A 111 -13.53 -6.29 12.93
CA GLY A 111 -14.23 -5.47 11.94
C GLY A 111 -13.34 -4.37 11.35
N ALA A 112 -12.05 -4.66 11.18
CA ALA A 112 -11.05 -3.74 10.66
C ALA A 112 -11.02 -3.71 9.12
N ILE A 113 -10.40 -2.68 8.55
CA ILE A 113 -9.95 -2.69 7.16
C ILE A 113 -8.66 -3.51 7.10
N CYS A 114 -8.68 -4.61 6.35
CA CYS A 114 -7.52 -5.46 6.08
C CYS A 114 -6.99 -5.15 4.69
N TYR A 115 -5.81 -4.53 4.62
CA TYR A 115 -5.16 -4.14 3.37
C TYR A 115 -3.94 -5.03 3.09
N LEU A 116 -4.04 -5.82 2.02
CA LEU A 116 -2.92 -6.61 1.51
C LEU A 116 -2.26 -5.83 0.36
N ASP A 117 -1.08 -5.31 0.63
CA ASP A 117 -0.32 -4.55 -0.36
C ASP A 117 0.49 -5.50 -1.25
N GLU A 118 0.49 -5.23 -2.56
CA GLU A 118 1.21 -6.00 -3.58
C GLU A 118 0.82 -7.48 -3.61
N ILE A 119 -0.50 -7.75 -3.63
CA ILE A 119 -1.07 -9.12 -3.53
C ILE A 119 -0.49 -10.12 -4.56
N VAL A 120 -0.01 -9.63 -5.71
CA VAL A 120 0.62 -10.47 -6.75
C VAL A 120 1.94 -11.08 -6.31
N GLU A 121 2.60 -10.51 -5.30
CA GLU A 121 3.82 -11.05 -4.72
C GLU A 121 3.56 -12.21 -3.75
N ALA A 122 2.33 -12.37 -3.26
CA ALA A 122 1.95 -13.50 -2.43
C ALA A 122 1.84 -14.80 -3.26
N ARG A 123 2.09 -15.92 -2.60
CA ARG A 123 1.88 -17.25 -3.17
C ARG A 123 0.40 -17.47 -3.47
N GLN A 124 0.10 -18.24 -4.52
CA GLN A 124 -1.29 -18.49 -4.93
C GLN A 124 -2.11 -19.24 -3.86
N ASP A 125 -1.49 -20.15 -3.09
CA ASP A 125 -2.11 -20.85 -1.98
C ASP A 125 -2.51 -19.88 -0.85
N THR A 126 -1.70 -18.86 -0.58
CA THR A 126 -1.99 -17.81 0.38
C THR A 126 -3.19 -16.96 -0.06
N VAL A 127 -3.30 -16.65 -1.35
CA VAL A 127 -4.41 -15.84 -1.88
C VAL A 127 -5.77 -16.57 -1.79
N VAL A 128 -5.78 -17.89 -1.91
CA VAL A 128 -7.01 -18.71 -1.83
C VAL A 128 -7.72 -18.58 -0.48
N VAL A 129 -6.98 -18.36 0.60
CA VAL A 129 -7.53 -18.16 1.96
C VAL A 129 -8.48 -16.96 2.04
N LEU A 130 -8.32 -15.97 1.16
CA LEU A 130 -9.16 -14.78 1.11
C LEU A 130 -10.54 -15.03 0.49
N HIS A 131 -10.70 -16.10 -0.30
CA HIS A 131 -11.90 -16.31 -1.11
C HIS A 131 -13.19 -16.37 -0.30
N PRO A 132 -13.28 -17.11 0.85
CA PRO A 132 -14.51 -17.15 1.65
C PRO A 132 -14.89 -15.81 2.29
N LEU A 133 -13.94 -14.88 2.41
CA LEU A 133 -14.19 -13.53 2.91
C LEU A 133 -14.72 -12.57 1.83
N THR A 134 -14.57 -12.95 0.54
CA THR A 134 -14.96 -12.12 -0.60
C THR A 134 -16.31 -12.48 -1.20
N ASP A 135 -16.96 -13.52 -0.71
CA ASP A 135 -18.29 -13.95 -1.14
C ASP A 135 -19.35 -13.68 -0.03
N HIS A 136 -20.60 -14.07 -0.31
CA HIS A 136 -21.75 -13.85 0.59
C HIS A 136 -21.58 -14.48 1.98
N ARG A 137 -20.74 -15.51 2.11
CA ARG A 137 -20.49 -16.20 3.40
C ARG A 137 -19.73 -15.33 4.39
N ARG A 138 -18.77 -14.53 3.91
CA ARG A 138 -17.94 -13.63 4.74
C ARG A 138 -17.34 -14.35 5.96
N MET A 139 -16.78 -15.53 5.74
CA MET A 139 -16.25 -16.39 6.80
C MET A 139 -14.76 -16.67 6.59
N LEU A 140 -14.03 -16.85 7.68
CA LEU A 140 -12.64 -17.30 7.69
C LEU A 140 -12.57 -18.65 8.42
N PRO A 141 -12.38 -19.76 7.71
CA PRO A 141 -12.12 -21.05 8.35
C PRO A 141 -10.67 -21.09 8.88
N ILE A 142 -10.51 -21.59 10.10
CA ILE A 142 -9.21 -21.83 10.75
C ILE A 142 -9.09 -23.34 10.95
N ASP A 143 -8.58 -24.05 9.95
CA ASP A 143 -8.50 -25.52 9.96
C ASP A 143 -7.73 -26.06 11.18
N LYS A 144 -6.72 -25.34 11.64
CA LYS A 144 -5.87 -25.75 12.78
C LYS A 144 -6.60 -25.79 14.13
N THR A 145 -7.62 -24.97 14.29
CA THR A 145 -8.44 -24.91 15.52
C THR A 145 -9.82 -25.51 15.34
N GLY A 146 -10.23 -25.79 14.09
CA GLY A 146 -11.57 -26.22 13.73
C GLY A 146 -12.63 -25.10 13.84
N GLU A 147 -12.21 -23.85 14.04
CA GLU A 147 -13.09 -22.70 14.15
C GLU A 147 -13.40 -22.10 12.76
N THR A 148 -14.62 -21.61 12.60
CA THR A 148 -14.98 -20.76 11.46
C THR A 148 -15.48 -19.42 11.99
N ILE A 149 -14.81 -18.33 11.61
CA ILE A 149 -15.10 -16.98 12.09
C ILE A 149 -15.92 -16.23 11.05
N GLU A 150 -17.07 -15.72 11.45
CA GLU A 150 -17.80 -14.74 10.66
C GLU A 150 -17.14 -13.36 10.75
N ALA A 151 -17.05 -12.67 9.62
CA ALA A 151 -16.48 -11.34 9.60
C ALA A 151 -17.34 -10.36 10.38
N ALA A 152 -16.74 -9.73 11.40
CA ALA A 152 -17.40 -8.75 12.22
C ALA A 152 -17.91 -7.54 11.41
N PRO A 153 -18.97 -6.85 11.87
CA PRO A 153 -19.49 -5.67 11.19
C PRO A 153 -18.41 -4.61 10.99
N GLY A 154 -18.26 -4.13 9.74
CA GLY A 154 -17.25 -3.17 9.35
C GLY A 154 -15.97 -3.77 8.82
N PHE A 155 -15.79 -5.10 8.84
CA PHE A 155 -14.67 -5.73 8.16
C PHE A 155 -14.69 -5.43 6.67
N GLN A 156 -13.56 -4.96 6.15
CA GLN A 156 -13.36 -4.64 4.73
C GLN A 156 -12.04 -5.26 4.25
N LEU A 157 -12.13 -6.13 3.25
CA LEU A 157 -10.94 -6.65 2.58
C LEU A 157 -10.55 -5.74 1.41
N VAL A 158 -9.30 -5.30 1.40
CA VAL A 158 -8.72 -4.45 0.37
C VAL A 158 -7.41 -5.07 -0.11
N ILE A 159 -7.21 -5.14 -1.42
CA ILE A 159 -5.94 -5.57 -2.02
C ILE A 159 -5.40 -4.49 -2.94
N SER A 160 -4.09 -4.38 -3.09
CA SER A 160 -3.48 -3.59 -4.16
C SER A 160 -2.97 -4.49 -5.28
N TYR A 161 -3.10 -3.98 -6.49
CA TYR A 161 -2.71 -4.65 -7.71
C TYR A 161 -2.08 -3.66 -8.68
N ASN A 162 -0.87 -3.96 -9.15
CA ASN A 162 -0.17 -3.17 -10.16
C ASN A 162 -0.13 -3.93 -11.50
N PRO A 163 -0.93 -3.54 -12.51
CA PRO A 163 -1.00 -4.24 -13.79
C PRO A 163 0.25 -4.07 -14.67
N GLY A 164 1.12 -3.09 -14.38
CA GLY A 164 2.34 -2.81 -15.16
C GLY A 164 3.53 -3.72 -14.83
N TYR A 165 3.49 -4.40 -13.69
CA TYR A 165 4.55 -5.28 -13.18
C TYR A 165 4.44 -6.74 -13.65
N GLN A 166 3.68 -7.01 -14.68
CA GLN A 166 3.53 -8.35 -15.22
C GLN A 166 4.85 -8.88 -15.80
N ARG A 167 5.74 -9.35 -14.92
CA ARG A 167 6.62 -10.44 -15.32
C ARG A 167 5.69 -11.63 -15.63
N MET A 168 5.84 -12.24 -16.79
CA MET A 168 4.96 -13.26 -17.41
C MET A 168 4.50 -14.43 -16.50
N LEU A 169 4.90 -14.49 -15.24
CA LEU A 169 4.70 -15.61 -14.32
C LEU A 169 3.85 -15.29 -13.07
N LYS A 170 3.59 -14.02 -12.74
CA LYS A 170 2.82 -13.65 -11.54
C LYS A 170 1.66 -12.74 -11.89
N ASP A 171 0.47 -13.28 -11.99
CA ASP A 171 -0.78 -12.52 -12.11
C ASP A 171 -1.86 -13.16 -11.22
N LEU A 172 -2.83 -12.36 -10.81
CA LEU A 172 -4.00 -12.88 -10.11
C LEU A 172 -4.86 -13.72 -11.06
N LYS A 173 -5.23 -14.91 -10.62
CA LYS A 173 -6.17 -15.74 -11.38
C LYS A 173 -7.47 -14.96 -11.68
N PRO A 174 -8.07 -15.15 -12.85
CA PRO A 174 -9.35 -14.52 -13.19
C PRO A 174 -10.43 -14.76 -12.13
N SER A 175 -10.48 -15.97 -11.56
CA SER A 175 -11.43 -16.33 -10.49
C SER A 175 -11.22 -15.52 -9.21
N THR A 176 -10.00 -15.11 -8.90
CA THR A 176 -9.71 -14.22 -7.78
C THR A 176 -10.10 -12.79 -8.12
N ARG A 177 -9.70 -12.27 -9.30
CA ARG A 177 -10.02 -10.89 -9.71
C ARG A 177 -11.52 -10.60 -9.74
N GLN A 178 -12.33 -11.56 -10.20
CA GLN A 178 -13.79 -11.42 -10.29
C GLN A 178 -14.51 -11.33 -8.93
N ARG A 179 -13.79 -11.51 -7.82
CA ARG A 179 -14.34 -11.41 -6.46
C ARG A 179 -14.21 -10.00 -5.87
N PHE A 180 -13.57 -9.08 -6.58
CA PHE A 180 -13.27 -7.73 -6.10
C PHE A 180 -13.90 -6.67 -6.99
N VAL A 181 -14.35 -5.60 -6.37
CA VAL A 181 -14.68 -4.36 -7.07
C VAL A 181 -13.37 -3.61 -7.31
N ALA A 182 -13.04 -3.35 -8.59
CA ALA A 182 -11.82 -2.64 -8.94
C ALA A 182 -12.04 -1.13 -8.90
N ILE A 183 -11.18 -0.42 -8.15
CA ILE A 183 -11.06 1.04 -8.18
C ILE A 183 -9.72 1.35 -8.85
N GLU A 184 -9.76 2.07 -9.97
CA GLU A 184 -8.55 2.41 -10.71
C GLU A 184 -7.89 3.66 -10.16
N PHE A 185 -6.57 3.57 -10.03
CA PHE A 185 -5.67 4.65 -9.61
C PHE A 185 -4.69 4.96 -10.72
N ASP A 186 -4.37 6.22 -10.85
CA ASP A 186 -3.32 6.73 -11.72
C ASP A 186 -2.52 7.80 -10.98
N PHE A 187 -1.46 8.29 -11.59
CA PHE A 187 -0.75 9.44 -11.04
C PHE A 187 -1.66 10.67 -10.98
N PRO A 188 -1.51 11.51 -9.95
CA PRO A 188 -2.26 12.74 -9.85
C PRO A 188 -2.02 13.63 -11.08
N ASN A 189 -3.01 14.43 -11.47
CA ASN A 189 -2.75 15.48 -12.44
C ASN A 189 -1.72 16.50 -11.89
N ALA A 190 -1.08 17.28 -12.78
CA ALA A 190 0.02 18.16 -12.42
C ALA A 190 -0.30 19.07 -11.21
N GLN A 191 -1.46 19.71 -11.21
CA GLN A 191 -1.82 20.63 -10.12
C GLN A 191 -1.97 19.94 -8.76
N ARG A 192 -2.55 18.73 -8.74
CA ARG A 192 -2.67 17.93 -7.52
C ARG A 192 -1.30 17.40 -7.07
N GLU A 193 -0.50 16.93 -8.02
CA GLU A 193 0.83 16.39 -7.71
C GLU A 193 1.75 17.46 -7.12
N ILE A 194 1.74 18.69 -7.67
CA ILE A 194 2.43 19.86 -7.10
C ILE A 194 1.99 20.08 -5.65
N ARG A 195 0.68 20.12 -5.38
CA ARG A 195 0.16 20.33 -4.02
C ARG A 195 0.57 19.23 -3.06
N ILE A 196 0.61 17.96 -3.52
CA ILE A 196 1.07 16.82 -2.71
C ILE A 196 2.55 16.99 -2.38
N VAL A 197 3.38 17.27 -3.38
CA VAL A 197 4.82 17.45 -3.20
C VAL A 197 5.12 18.61 -2.24
N MET A 198 4.50 19.76 -2.43
CA MET A 198 4.64 20.91 -1.51
C MET A 198 4.25 20.55 -0.08
N ARG A 199 3.09 19.87 0.10
CA ARG A 199 2.58 19.53 1.44
C ARG A 199 3.46 18.54 2.18
N GLU A 200 3.97 17.55 1.47
CA GLU A 200 4.77 16.46 2.07
C GLU A 200 6.23 16.87 2.33
N SER A 201 6.78 17.83 1.56
CA SER A 201 8.20 18.20 1.65
C SER A 201 8.46 19.63 2.19
N GLY A 202 7.45 20.50 2.12
CA GLY A 202 7.60 21.91 2.53
C GLY A 202 8.30 22.81 1.53
N ILE A 203 8.60 22.35 0.28
CA ILE A 203 9.19 23.20 -0.76
C ILE A 203 8.19 24.19 -1.34
N ASP A 204 8.70 25.21 -2.03
CA ASP A 204 7.89 26.20 -2.73
C ASP A 204 7.24 25.63 -4.01
N GLU A 205 6.24 26.36 -4.52
CA GLU A 205 5.46 25.96 -5.69
C GLU A 205 6.29 25.90 -6.98
N ALA A 206 7.23 26.82 -7.17
CA ALA A 206 8.06 26.85 -8.38
C ALA A 206 8.96 25.62 -8.48
N THR A 207 9.56 25.24 -7.36
CA THR A 207 10.38 24.03 -7.24
C THR A 207 9.52 22.77 -7.45
N ALA A 208 8.35 22.69 -6.81
CA ALA A 208 7.44 21.58 -6.98
C ALA A 208 6.94 21.45 -8.44
N HIS A 209 6.64 22.58 -9.08
CA HIS A 209 6.27 22.61 -10.51
C HIS A 209 7.37 22.05 -11.40
N THR A 210 8.62 22.41 -11.14
CA THR A 210 9.79 21.91 -11.89
C THR A 210 9.91 20.40 -11.76
N LEU A 211 9.80 19.85 -10.55
CA LEU A 211 9.84 18.39 -10.31
C LEU A 211 8.72 17.64 -11.01
N VAL A 212 7.49 18.15 -10.92
CA VAL A 212 6.32 17.53 -11.56
C VAL A 212 6.41 17.60 -13.08
N THR A 213 6.91 18.70 -13.63
CA THR A 213 7.14 18.84 -15.08
C THR A 213 8.18 17.84 -15.58
N LEU A 214 9.29 17.68 -14.85
CA LEU A 214 10.29 16.65 -15.15
C LEU A 214 9.66 15.25 -15.11
N ALA A 215 8.92 14.91 -14.07
CA ALA A 215 8.28 13.61 -13.95
C ALA A 215 7.33 13.32 -15.12
N GLN A 216 6.53 14.29 -15.55
CA GLN A 216 5.64 14.13 -16.69
C GLN A 216 6.40 13.88 -18.00
N ARG A 217 7.56 14.51 -18.19
CA ARG A 217 8.43 14.26 -19.36
C ARG A 217 9.02 12.85 -19.29
N LEU A 218 9.51 12.44 -18.12
CA LEU A 218 10.06 11.10 -17.91
C LEU A 218 9.00 9.99 -18.09
N ARG A 219 7.76 10.18 -17.62
CA ARG A 219 6.66 9.22 -17.83
C ARG A 219 6.37 8.94 -19.30
N ARG A 220 6.63 9.90 -20.21
CA ARG A 220 6.52 9.68 -21.66
C ARG A 220 7.61 8.77 -22.23
N LEU A 221 8.67 8.45 -21.48
CA LEU A 221 9.70 7.50 -21.88
C LEU A 221 9.28 6.04 -21.66
N ARG A 222 8.14 5.76 -21.04
CA ARG A 222 7.61 4.40 -20.86
C ARG A 222 7.59 3.61 -22.17
N ASP A 223 7.08 4.21 -23.23
CA ASP A 223 7.01 3.60 -24.56
C ASP A 223 8.39 3.46 -25.25
N ARG A 224 9.46 3.98 -24.62
CA ARG A 224 10.84 3.95 -25.10
C ARG A 224 11.75 3.06 -24.26
N GLY A 225 11.18 2.16 -23.46
CA GLY A 225 11.94 1.16 -22.70
C GLY A 225 12.16 1.46 -21.22
N LEU A 226 11.61 2.57 -20.70
CA LEU A 226 11.60 2.81 -19.25
C LEU A 226 10.65 1.83 -18.56
N ALA A 227 11.18 0.92 -17.76
CA ALA A 227 10.41 -0.14 -17.13
C ALA A 227 9.40 0.40 -16.09
N GLU A 228 9.80 1.44 -15.36
CA GLU A 228 8.99 2.08 -14.30
C GLU A 228 8.88 3.58 -14.52
N GLU A 229 7.70 4.10 -14.26
CA GLU A 229 7.45 5.54 -14.32
C GLU A 229 7.82 6.21 -13.00
N PRO A 230 8.35 7.46 -13.02
CA PRO A 230 8.62 8.19 -11.79
C PRO A 230 7.34 8.41 -10.98
N SER A 231 7.32 7.83 -9.79
CA SER A 231 6.18 7.92 -8.87
C SER A 231 6.19 9.24 -8.09
N THR A 232 5.03 9.66 -7.60
CA THR A 232 4.92 10.81 -6.69
C THR A 232 5.81 10.64 -5.44
N ARG A 233 6.06 9.39 -4.99
CA ARG A 233 6.98 9.08 -3.88
C ARG A 233 8.41 9.54 -4.19
N LEU A 234 8.91 9.32 -5.41
CA LEU A 234 10.24 9.77 -5.82
C LEU A 234 10.32 11.30 -5.87
N LEU A 235 9.23 11.97 -6.29
CA LEU A 235 9.17 13.44 -6.30
C LEU A 235 9.22 14.01 -4.88
N VAL A 236 8.49 13.41 -3.94
CA VAL A 236 8.54 13.81 -2.53
C VAL A 236 9.93 13.58 -1.94
N ALA A 237 10.60 12.48 -2.29
CA ALA A 237 11.98 12.22 -1.84
C ALA A 237 12.95 13.27 -2.39
N ALA A 238 12.90 13.59 -3.70
CA ALA A 238 13.72 14.64 -4.30
C ALA A 238 13.44 16.00 -3.65
N ALA A 239 12.17 16.35 -3.46
CA ALA A 239 11.73 17.56 -2.82
C ALA A 239 12.26 17.69 -1.37
N SER A 240 12.24 16.61 -0.61
CA SER A 240 12.78 16.57 0.76
C SER A 240 14.29 16.80 0.80
N LEU A 241 15.04 16.28 -0.19
CA LEU A 241 16.47 16.56 -0.34
C LEU A 241 16.72 18.04 -0.67
N ILE A 242 15.92 18.61 -1.57
CA ILE A 242 16.00 20.04 -1.91
C ILE A 242 15.73 20.91 -0.67
N ALA A 243 14.69 20.59 0.10
CA ALA A 243 14.37 21.27 1.35
C ALA A 243 15.52 21.20 2.37
N SER A 244 16.36 20.15 2.32
CA SER A 244 17.55 20.00 3.16
C SER A 244 18.79 20.74 2.63
N GLY A 245 18.69 21.45 1.49
CA GLY A 245 19.78 22.23 0.90
C GLY A 245 20.56 21.56 -0.23
N ILE A 246 20.12 20.40 -0.71
CA ILE A 246 20.70 19.75 -1.90
C ILE A 246 20.22 20.47 -3.15
N SER A 247 21.11 20.63 -4.16
CA SER A 247 20.71 21.25 -5.42
C SER A 247 19.62 20.46 -6.14
N ILE A 248 18.75 21.14 -6.88
CA ILE A 248 17.66 20.50 -7.63
C ILE A 248 18.19 19.40 -8.56
N LYS A 249 19.27 19.67 -9.29
CA LYS A 249 19.90 18.71 -10.22
C LYS A 249 20.38 17.45 -9.51
N GLU A 250 21.07 17.62 -8.41
CA GLU A 250 21.60 16.49 -7.64
C GLU A 250 20.45 15.67 -7.00
N ALA A 251 19.49 16.35 -6.37
CA ALA A 251 18.33 15.68 -5.78
C ALA A 251 17.54 14.86 -6.82
N CYS A 252 17.33 15.41 -8.02
CA CYS A 252 16.66 14.68 -9.11
C CYS A 252 17.48 13.47 -9.59
N ARG A 253 18.80 13.60 -9.70
CA ARG A 253 19.65 12.46 -10.09
C ARG A 253 19.54 11.30 -9.11
N VAL A 254 19.74 11.57 -7.81
CA VAL A 254 19.83 10.51 -6.81
C VAL A 254 18.46 9.96 -6.41
N ALA A 255 17.39 10.78 -6.39
CA ALA A 255 16.07 10.38 -5.92
C ALA A 255 15.10 10.00 -7.04
N ILE A 256 15.32 10.42 -8.28
CA ILE A 256 14.41 10.13 -9.41
C ILE A 256 15.12 9.28 -10.46
N ILE A 257 16.24 9.74 -11.01
CA ILE A 257 16.86 9.10 -12.19
C ILE A 257 17.52 7.77 -11.81
N SER A 258 18.42 7.78 -10.82
CA SER A 258 19.14 6.57 -10.43
C SER A 258 18.25 5.40 -10.00
N PRO A 259 17.11 5.60 -9.28
CA PRO A 259 16.23 4.49 -8.95
C PRO A 259 15.40 3.93 -10.12
N LEU A 260 15.31 4.65 -11.26
CA LEU A 260 14.44 4.25 -12.37
C LEU A 260 15.14 3.32 -13.37
N SER A 261 16.46 3.41 -13.53
CA SER A 261 17.18 2.59 -14.49
C SER A 261 18.69 2.57 -14.22
N ASP A 262 19.30 1.39 -14.46
CA ASP A 262 20.74 1.20 -14.53
C ASP A 262 21.26 1.20 -15.98
N ASP A 263 20.37 1.31 -16.99
CA ASP A 263 20.78 1.39 -18.41
C ASP A 263 21.43 2.74 -18.71
N PRO A 264 22.72 2.76 -19.12
CA PRO A 264 23.44 4.01 -19.36
C PRO A 264 22.79 4.92 -20.41
N THR A 265 22.14 4.34 -21.42
CA THR A 265 21.47 5.08 -22.49
C THR A 265 20.22 5.80 -21.98
N LEU A 266 19.41 5.08 -21.19
CA LEU A 266 18.21 5.66 -20.56
C LEU A 266 18.61 6.71 -19.51
N VAL A 267 19.64 6.43 -18.71
CA VAL A 267 20.15 7.37 -17.70
C VAL A 267 20.65 8.65 -18.37
N ALA A 268 21.39 8.56 -19.49
CA ALA A 268 21.84 9.72 -20.24
C ALA A 268 20.64 10.54 -20.76
N ALA A 269 19.67 9.89 -21.42
CA ALA A 269 18.47 10.58 -21.91
C ALA A 269 17.65 11.26 -20.80
N MET A 270 17.56 10.64 -19.62
CA MET A 270 16.89 11.24 -18.46
C MET A 270 17.66 12.44 -17.92
N ASN A 271 19.00 12.40 -17.90
CA ASN A 271 19.83 13.55 -17.51
C ASN A 271 19.71 14.72 -18.50
N ASP A 272 19.64 14.46 -19.81
CA ASP A 272 19.39 15.48 -20.82
C ASP A 272 18.04 16.19 -20.60
N LEU A 273 17.00 15.41 -20.24
CA LEU A 273 15.68 15.98 -19.88
C LEU A 273 15.73 16.79 -18.60
N LEU A 274 16.53 16.36 -17.61
CA LEU A 274 16.74 17.11 -16.36
C LEU A 274 17.44 18.44 -16.66
N ASP A 275 18.54 18.43 -17.42
CA ASP A 275 19.29 19.64 -17.76
C ASP A 275 18.46 20.64 -18.58
N ALA A 276 17.56 20.15 -19.43
CA ALA A 276 16.60 20.98 -20.16
C ALA A 276 15.42 21.48 -19.31
N SER A 277 15.23 20.95 -18.11
CA SER A 277 14.12 21.29 -17.21
C SER A 277 14.51 22.22 -16.06
N VAL A 278 15.81 22.22 -15.71
CA VAL A 278 16.39 23.00 -14.61
C VAL A 278 17.42 23.93 -15.20
N VAL A 279 16.97 25.14 -15.53
CA VAL A 279 17.84 26.24 -15.99
C VAL A 279 18.46 26.95 -14.80
#